data_d363ce045db15019d399fe0cc0f62af6
#
_entry.id   d363ce045db15019d399fe0cc0f62af6
#
_cell.length_a   1.000
_cell.length_b   1.000
_cell.length_c   1.000
_cell.angle_alpha   90.00
_cell.angle_beta   90.00
_cell.angle_gamma   90.00
#
_symmetry.space_group_name_H-M   'P 1'
#
loop_
_entity.id
_entity.type
_entity.pdbx_description
1 polymer ?
#
loop_
_entity_poly.entity_id
_entity_poly.type
_entity_poly.pdbx_seq_one_letter_code
_entity_poly.pdbx_strand_id
1 'polypeptide(L)'
;MPIEFSSRARQAFSPGFKERVMRVYALFPELQEKKISCGLLVKRSWVDGTATSWTYPPVFRLQPNVSSYTIAHELTHLVQGNGSGAPHGEVACDIWTVHRLPVDLLDQRPYYLMKNSRCNWKKNREAIKELCRQAIEIRKTQRAYIVWLRSRINKLDLTSREE
;
A
#
# COMPACT_ATOMS: atom_id res chain seq x y z
N MET A 1 0.02 -20.01 3.55
CA MET A 1 -0.75 -20.58 2.41
C MET A 1 -0.72 -19.58 1.27
N PRO A 2 -0.69 -20.02 0.00
CA PRO A 2 -0.72 -19.09 -1.12
C PRO A 2 -2.08 -18.38 -1.24
N ILE A 3 -2.09 -17.22 -1.91
CA ILE A 3 -3.32 -16.56 -2.33
C ILE A 3 -4.12 -17.46 -3.26
N GLU A 4 -5.41 -17.57 -3.03
CA GLU A 4 -6.34 -18.24 -3.94
C GLU A 4 -6.96 -17.24 -4.91
N PHE A 5 -6.64 -17.35 -6.19
CA PHE A 5 -7.28 -16.54 -7.22
C PHE A 5 -8.68 -17.07 -7.55
N SER A 6 -9.67 -16.20 -7.54
CA SER A 6 -11.03 -16.55 -8.00
C SER A 6 -11.02 -17.01 -9.48
N SER A 7 -12.05 -17.74 -9.91
CA SER A 7 -12.15 -18.20 -11.30
C SER A 7 -12.06 -17.06 -12.31
N ARG A 8 -12.74 -15.94 -12.03
CA ARG A 8 -12.69 -14.74 -12.89
C ARG A 8 -11.29 -14.08 -12.88
N ALA A 9 -10.63 -14.02 -11.73
CA ALA A 9 -9.26 -13.49 -11.65
C ALA A 9 -8.26 -14.39 -12.39
N ARG A 10 -8.40 -15.73 -12.27
CA ARG A 10 -7.55 -16.67 -13.01
C ARG A 10 -7.64 -16.50 -14.53
N GLN A 11 -8.82 -16.18 -15.05
CA GLN A 11 -9.05 -15.96 -16.48
C GLN A 11 -8.57 -14.58 -16.94
N ALA A 12 -8.80 -13.53 -16.14
CA ALA A 12 -8.52 -12.15 -16.52
C ALA A 12 -7.06 -11.73 -16.30
N PHE A 13 -6.35 -12.33 -15.35
CA PHE A 13 -4.99 -11.95 -15.00
C PHE A 13 -3.97 -12.72 -15.82
N SER A 14 -3.05 -11.98 -16.45
CA SER A 14 -1.90 -12.59 -17.12
C SER A 14 -0.99 -13.34 -16.13
N PRO A 15 -0.20 -14.32 -16.59
CA PRO A 15 0.79 -15.01 -15.73
C PRO A 15 1.73 -14.01 -15.03
N GLY A 16 2.28 -13.03 -15.74
CA GLY A 16 3.17 -12.02 -15.19
C GLY A 16 2.50 -11.14 -14.13
N PHE A 17 1.21 -10.83 -14.29
CA PHE A 17 0.49 -10.09 -13.25
C PHE A 17 0.24 -10.93 -12.00
N LYS A 18 -0.10 -12.22 -12.14
CA LYS A 18 -0.21 -13.14 -11.00
C LYS A 18 1.11 -13.28 -10.24
N GLU A 19 2.22 -13.38 -10.94
CA GLU A 19 3.57 -13.40 -10.33
C GLU A 19 3.84 -12.11 -9.55
N ARG A 20 3.48 -10.94 -10.12
CA ARG A 20 3.59 -9.65 -9.41
C ARG A 20 2.78 -9.64 -8.13
N VAL A 21 1.53 -10.11 -8.17
CA VAL A 21 0.67 -10.24 -6.98
C VAL A 21 1.34 -11.12 -5.92
N MET A 22 1.86 -12.27 -6.32
CA MET A 22 2.54 -13.20 -5.40
C MET A 22 3.84 -12.61 -4.83
N ARG A 23 4.63 -11.90 -5.65
CA ARG A 23 5.84 -11.21 -5.20
C ARG A 23 5.53 -10.15 -4.14
N VAL A 24 4.50 -9.34 -4.36
CA VAL A 24 4.07 -8.33 -3.39
C VAL A 24 3.52 -9.00 -2.12
N TYR A 25 2.68 -10.02 -2.26
CA TYR A 25 2.12 -10.76 -1.12
C TYR A 25 3.20 -11.37 -0.23
N ALA A 26 4.31 -11.84 -0.79
CA ALA A 26 5.43 -12.39 -0.02
C ALA A 26 6.03 -11.38 0.99
N LEU A 27 5.79 -10.08 0.79
CA LEU A 27 6.21 -9.02 1.72
C LEU A 27 5.28 -8.84 2.93
N PHE A 28 4.22 -9.64 3.05
CA PHE A 28 3.21 -9.55 4.11
C PHE A 28 3.21 -10.81 4.97
N PRO A 29 4.18 -10.99 5.89
CA PRO A 29 4.28 -12.18 6.74
C PRO A 29 3.03 -12.39 7.60
N GLU A 30 2.35 -11.32 8.01
CA GLU A 30 1.13 -11.38 8.84
C GLU A 30 -0.05 -12.07 8.12
N LEU A 31 0.04 -12.16 6.79
CA LEU A 31 -0.99 -12.76 5.95
C LEU A 31 -0.66 -14.18 5.48
N GLN A 32 0.59 -14.66 5.68
CA GLN A 32 1.06 -15.94 5.10
C GLN A 32 0.36 -17.17 5.68
N GLU A 33 -0.08 -17.12 6.92
CA GLU A 33 -0.78 -18.22 7.59
C GLU A 33 -2.28 -18.22 7.35
N LYS A 34 -2.80 -17.18 6.69
CA LYS A 34 -4.22 -17.00 6.41
C LYS A 34 -4.58 -17.41 5.00
N LYS A 35 -5.74 -18.07 4.84
CA LYS A 35 -6.35 -18.22 3.52
C LYS A 35 -6.86 -16.85 3.07
N ILE A 36 -6.36 -16.34 1.93
CA ILE A 36 -6.77 -15.07 1.36
C ILE A 36 -7.19 -15.29 -0.08
N SER A 37 -8.28 -14.66 -0.50
CA SER A 37 -8.77 -14.71 -1.87
C SER A 37 -8.46 -13.42 -2.62
N CYS A 38 -7.95 -13.56 -3.84
CA CYS A 38 -7.77 -12.47 -4.79
C CYS A 38 -8.82 -12.57 -5.90
N GLY A 39 -9.69 -11.57 -5.99
CA GLY A 39 -10.75 -11.48 -6.98
C GLY A 39 -10.45 -10.48 -8.09
N LEU A 40 -11.23 -10.55 -9.17
CA LEU A 40 -11.28 -9.51 -10.19
C LEU A 40 -12.20 -8.39 -9.74
N LEU A 41 -11.70 -7.15 -9.80
CA LEU A 41 -12.53 -5.97 -9.67
C LEU A 41 -13.11 -5.63 -11.04
N VAL A 42 -14.44 -5.69 -11.16
CA VAL A 42 -15.13 -5.25 -12.38
C VAL A 42 -15.03 -3.72 -12.44
N LYS A 43 -14.51 -3.22 -13.54
CA LYS A 43 -14.19 -1.80 -13.76
C LYS A 43 -15.39 -0.90 -13.44
N ARG A 44 -15.34 -0.24 -12.30
CA ARG A 44 -16.17 0.92 -11.96
C ARG A 44 -15.22 2.09 -11.76
N SER A 45 -15.34 3.06 -12.57
CA SER A 45 -14.60 4.25 -12.98
C SER A 45 -13.44 4.82 -12.14
N TRP A 46 -13.28 4.57 -10.84
CA TRP A 46 -12.35 5.33 -9.98
C TRP A 46 -11.49 4.48 -9.04
N VAL A 47 -11.67 3.16 -9.02
CA VAL A 47 -11.05 2.28 -8.01
C VAL A 47 -10.24 1.20 -8.73
N ASP A 48 -8.97 1.11 -8.40
CA ASP A 48 -8.04 0.12 -8.95
C ASP A 48 -8.00 -1.18 -8.13
N GLY A 49 -8.37 -1.09 -6.86
CA GLY A 49 -8.46 -2.21 -5.94
C GLY A 49 -9.46 -1.99 -4.81
N THR A 50 -9.84 -3.05 -4.14
CA THR A 50 -10.65 -3.04 -2.92
C THR A 50 -10.24 -4.19 -2.00
N ALA A 51 -10.39 -4.00 -0.69
CA ALA A 51 -10.14 -5.04 0.30
C ALA A 51 -11.30 -5.19 1.27
N THR A 52 -11.59 -6.43 1.66
CA THR A 52 -12.65 -6.78 2.60
C THR A 52 -12.08 -7.74 3.65
N SER A 53 -11.74 -7.22 4.83
CA SER A 53 -11.08 -7.95 5.90
C SER A 53 -12.04 -8.76 6.78
N TRP A 54 -13.32 -8.40 6.81
CA TRP A 54 -14.34 -9.03 7.69
C TRP A 54 -15.03 -10.25 7.09
N THR A 55 -14.69 -10.66 5.87
CA THR A 55 -15.15 -11.91 5.26
C THR A 55 -14.21 -13.06 5.61
N TYR A 56 -14.71 -14.29 5.49
CA TYR A 56 -13.89 -15.49 5.62
C TYR A 56 -14.00 -16.35 4.36
N PRO A 57 -12.92 -16.53 3.60
CA PRO A 57 -11.62 -15.87 3.74
C PRO A 57 -11.68 -14.34 3.51
N PRO A 58 -10.73 -13.56 4.02
CA PRO A 58 -10.55 -12.17 3.61
C PRO A 58 -10.31 -12.08 2.11
N VAL A 59 -10.84 -11.04 1.48
CA VAL A 59 -10.81 -10.88 0.02
C VAL A 59 -10.22 -9.52 -0.35
N PHE A 60 -9.32 -9.48 -1.30
CA PHE A 60 -9.01 -8.27 -2.03
C PHE A 60 -9.31 -8.47 -3.52
N ARG A 61 -9.68 -7.39 -4.20
CA ARG A 61 -10.01 -7.40 -5.63
C ARG A 61 -9.20 -6.36 -6.35
N LEU A 62 -8.70 -6.71 -7.52
CA LEU A 62 -7.84 -5.86 -8.32
C LEU A 62 -8.37 -5.74 -9.74
N GLN A 63 -8.16 -4.58 -10.36
CA GLN A 63 -8.18 -4.48 -11.80
C GLN A 63 -6.92 -5.15 -12.38
N PRO A 64 -6.97 -5.69 -13.62
CA PRO A 64 -5.78 -6.23 -14.27
C PRO A 64 -4.68 -5.18 -14.41
N ASN A 65 -3.42 -5.60 -14.23
CA ASN A 65 -2.22 -4.79 -14.46
C ASN A 65 -2.06 -3.53 -13.60
N VAL A 66 -2.74 -3.46 -12.44
CA VAL A 66 -2.48 -2.38 -11.47
C VAL A 66 -1.04 -2.42 -10.97
N SER A 67 -0.58 -1.29 -10.40
CA SER A 67 0.77 -1.13 -9.86
C SER A 67 1.06 -2.07 -8.69
N SER A 68 2.33 -2.33 -8.42
CA SER A 68 2.76 -3.06 -7.21
C SER A 68 2.32 -2.32 -5.94
N TYR A 69 2.34 -1.00 -5.99
CA TYR A 69 1.84 -0.15 -4.91
C TYR A 69 0.35 -0.42 -4.63
N THR A 70 -0.51 -0.44 -5.66
CA THR A 70 -1.95 -0.72 -5.47
C THR A 70 -2.19 -2.10 -4.86
N ILE A 71 -1.48 -3.14 -5.32
CA ILE A 71 -1.57 -4.49 -4.74
C ILE A 71 -1.22 -4.44 -3.25
N ALA A 72 -0.11 -3.80 -2.89
CA ALA A 72 0.34 -3.69 -1.51
C ALA A 72 -0.61 -2.86 -0.64
N HIS A 73 -1.22 -1.80 -1.19
CA HIS A 73 -2.21 -0.98 -0.52
C HIS A 73 -3.43 -1.82 -0.09
N GLU A 74 -3.97 -2.63 -0.99
CA GLU A 74 -5.09 -3.53 -0.68
C GLU A 74 -4.72 -4.61 0.35
N LEU A 75 -3.52 -5.18 0.26
CA LEU A 75 -3.02 -6.12 1.27
C LEU A 75 -2.81 -5.43 2.64
N THR A 76 -2.40 -4.16 2.65
CA THR A 76 -2.28 -3.38 3.88
C THR A 76 -3.63 -3.17 4.55
N HIS A 77 -4.71 -2.97 3.79
CA HIS A 77 -6.06 -2.94 4.35
C HIS A 77 -6.45 -4.26 5.03
N LEU A 78 -6.04 -5.41 4.49
CA LEU A 78 -6.24 -6.70 5.16
C LEU A 78 -5.44 -6.80 6.47
N VAL A 79 -4.23 -6.25 6.51
CA VAL A 79 -3.43 -6.17 7.75
C VAL A 79 -4.09 -5.25 8.77
N GLN A 80 -4.62 -4.10 8.38
CA GLN A 80 -5.35 -3.19 9.25
C GLN A 80 -6.57 -3.88 9.89
N GLY A 81 -7.26 -4.74 9.15
CA GLY A 81 -8.44 -5.45 9.61
C GLY A 81 -8.18 -6.68 10.47
N ASN A 82 -6.92 -7.11 10.64
CA ASN A 82 -6.59 -8.36 11.34
C ASN A 82 -6.07 -8.19 12.79
N GLY A 83 -6.12 -6.97 13.32
CA GLY A 83 -5.65 -6.69 14.68
C GLY A 83 -4.12 -6.60 14.82
N SER A 84 -3.37 -6.45 13.74
CA SER A 84 -1.90 -6.37 13.71
C SER A 84 -1.30 -5.09 14.31
N GLY A 85 -2.13 -4.18 14.81
CA GLY A 85 -1.70 -2.89 15.36
C GLY A 85 -1.51 -1.79 14.31
N ALA A 86 -1.66 -2.06 13.02
CA ALA A 86 -1.72 -1.03 11.99
C ALA A 86 -3.01 -0.21 12.16
N PRO A 87 -2.94 1.14 12.24
CA PRO A 87 -4.13 1.96 12.43
C PRO A 87 -5.00 1.98 11.17
N HIS A 88 -6.30 2.15 11.38
CA HIS A 88 -7.26 2.25 10.28
C HIS A 88 -7.11 3.56 9.50
N GLY A 89 -7.68 3.60 8.32
CA GLY A 89 -7.77 4.76 7.43
C GLY A 89 -6.75 4.74 6.29
N GLU A 90 -7.08 5.48 5.25
CA GLU A 90 -6.34 5.48 3.98
C GLU A 90 -4.94 6.09 4.10
N VAL A 91 -4.78 7.17 4.87
CA VAL A 91 -3.47 7.80 5.07
C VAL A 91 -2.52 6.86 5.82
N ALA A 92 -3.03 6.18 6.85
CA ALA A 92 -2.26 5.17 7.57
C ALA A 92 -1.94 3.99 6.65
N CYS A 93 -2.89 3.54 5.83
CA CYS A 93 -2.65 2.52 4.81
C CYS A 93 -1.50 2.91 3.89
N ASP A 94 -1.50 4.13 3.34
CA ASP A 94 -0.40 4.63 2.51
C ASP A 94 0.94 4.61 3.25
N ILE A 95 0.99 5.07 4.51
CA ILE A 95 2.22 5.10 5.31
C ILE A 95 2.81 3.69 5.48
N TRP A 96 1.99 2.73 5.87
CA TRP A 96 2.41 1.33 6.06
C TRP A 96 2.81 0.67 4.75
N THR A 97 2.09 0.94 3.66
CA THR A 97 2.40 0.44 2.32
C THR A 97 3.76 0.96 1.83
N VAL A 98 3.99 2.29 1.91
CA VAL A 98 5.26 2.90 1.51
C VAL A 98 6.43 2.38 2.36
N HIS A 99 6.23 2.26 3.67
CA HIS A 99 7.26 1.69 4.56
C HIS A 99 7.63 0.26 4.18
N ARG A 100 6.65 -0.58 3.86
CA ARG A 100 6.83 -2.02 3.59
C ARG A 100 7.51 -2.30 2.26
N LEU A 101 7.07 -1.62 1.20
CA LEU A 101 7.56 -1.90 -0.13
C LEU A 101 9.04 -1.51 -0.31
N PRO A 102 9.86 -2.36 -0.93
CA PRO A 102 11.15 -1.95 -1.46
C PRO A 102 10.98 -0.84 -2.51
N VAL A 103 12.01 -0.01 -2.70
CA VAL A 103 11.93 1.21 -3.53
C VAL A 103 11.57 0.91 -4.98
N ASP A 104 12.04 -0.20 -5.52
CA ASP A 104 11.75 -0.65 -6.90
C ASP A 104 10.25 -1.01 -7.12
N LEU A 105 9.53 -1.32 -6.06
CA LEU A 105 8.09 -1.58 -6.08
C LEU A 105 7.22 -0.37 -5.70
N LEU A 106 7.84 0.76 -5.36
CA LEU A 106 7.16 2.04 -5.16
C LEU A 106 6.89 2.71 -6.53
N ASP A 107 6.12 2.05 -7.36
CA ASP A 107 5.85 2.37 -8.76
C ASP A 107 4.68 3.36 -8.96
N GLN A 108 4.03 3.76 -7.86
CA GLN A 108 2.93 4.72 -7.86
C GLN A 108 3.02 5.68 -6.66
N ARG A 109 2.62 6.94 -6.87
CA ARG A 109 2.54 7.97 -5.83
C ARG A 109 1.40 7.65 -4.85
N PRO A 110 1.65 7.68 -3.53
CA PRO A 110 0.62 7.49 -2.50
C PRO A 110 -0.42 8.61 -2.54
N TYR A 111 -1.63 8.30 -2.91
CA TYR A 111 -2.65 9.32 -3.15
C TYR A 111 -3.06 10.06 -1.87
N TYR A 112 -3.44 9.32 -0.83
CA TYR A 112 -3.98 9.92 0.39
C TYR A 112 -2.91 10.59 1.25
N LEU A 113 -1.73 9.98 1.37
CA LEU A 113 -0.60 10.54 2.10
C LEU A 113 -0.14 11.86 1.47
N MET A 114 -0.02 11.87 0.15
CA MET A 114 0.54 12.99 -0.60
C MET A 114 -0.53 13.93 -1.18
N LYS A 115 -1.78 13.77 -0.77
CA LYS A 115 -2.85 14.71 -1.16
C LYS A 115 -2.45 16.13 -0.80
N ASN A 116 -2.54 17.03 -1.77
CA ASN A 116 -2.13 18.44 -1.65
C ASN A 116 -0.62 18.68 -1.48
N SER A 117 0.24 17.65 -1.47
CA SER A 117 1.68 17.85 -1.47
C SER A 117 2.18 18.18 -2.88
N ARG A 118 3.10 19.14 -2.99
CA ARG A 118 3.82 19.48 -4.22
C ARG A 118 5.13 18.72 -4.37
N CYS A 119 5.50 17.90 -3.38
CA CYS A 119 6.73 17.13 -3.40
C CYS A 119 6.79 16.17 -4.58
N ASN A 120 7.93 16.16 -5.27
CA ASN A 120 8.18 15.26 -6.40
C ASN A 120 8.40 13.82 -5.89
N TRP A 121 7.40 12.98 -6.08
CA TRP A 121 7.42 11.59 -5.65
C TRP A 121 8.58 10.80 -6.26
N LYS A 122 8.78 10.88 -7.57
CA LYS A 122 9.81 10.10 -8.26
C LYS A 122 11.22 10.41 -7.75
N LYS A 123 11.49 11.69 -7.46
CA LYS A 123 12.77 12.15 -6.93
C LYS A 123 12.96 11.74 -5.47
N ASN A 124 11.91 11.80 -4.66
CA ASN A 124 12.01 11.74 -3.19
C ASN A 124 11.47 10.45 -2.58
N ARG A 125 11.11 9.43 -3.36
CA ARG A 125 10.45 8.22 -2.85
C ARG A 125 11.24 7.48 -1.77
N GLU A 126 12.57 7.44 -1.84
CA GLU A 126 13.43 6.85 -0.81
C GLU A 126 13.36 7.66 0.50
N ALA A 127 13.48 8.99 0.40
CA ALA A 127 13.38 9.88 1.55
C ALA A 127 11.98 9.79 2.19
N ILE A 128 10.92 9.75 1.37
CA ILE A 128 9.54 9.60 1.86
C ILE A 128 9.35 8.26 2.55
N LYS A 129 9.92 7.18 2.01
CA LYS A 129 9.90 5.85 2.65
C LYS A 129 10.55 5.90 4.03
N GLU A 130 11.70 6.54 4.16
CA GLU A 130 12.38 6.70 5.46
C GLU A 130 11.56 7.56 6.42
N LEU A 131 10.93 8.63 5.93
CA LEU A 131 10.03 9.45 6.75
C LEU A 131 8.79 8.65 7.22
N CYS A 132 8.25 7.75 6.38
CA CYS A 132 7.17 6.84 6.79
C CYS A 132 7.62 5.89 7.90
N ARG A 133 8.84 5.34 7.81
CA ARG A 133 9.43 4.52 8.89
C ARG A 133 9.50 5.31 10.20
N GLN A 134 10.01 6.53 10.15
CA GLN A 134 10.10 7.42 11.32
C GLN A 134 8.71 7.76 11.88
N ALA A 135 7.73 8.02 11.01
CA ALA A 135 6.35 8.32 11.42
C ALA A 135 5.71 7.16 12.21
N ILE A 136 5.97 5.92 11.80
CA ILE A 136 5.49 4.72 12.51
C ILE A 136 6.08 4.66 13.92
N GLU A 137 7.36 5.00 14.11
CA GLU A 137 7.99 5.08 15.42
C GLU A 137 7.43 6.24 16.27
N ILE A 138 7.29 7.44 15.68
CA ILE A 138 6.75 8.62 16.35
C ILE A 138 5.31 8.38 16.82
N ARG A 139 4.51 7.63 16.06
CA ARG A 139 3.14 7.26 16.44
C ARG A 139 3.04 6.61 17.81
N LYS A 140 4.06 5.88 18.24
CA LYS A 140 4.06 5.21 19.55
C LYS A 140 3.93 6.19 20.72
N THR A 141 4.36 7.45 20.51
CA THR A 141 4.38 8.50 21.55
C THR A 141 3.55 9.74 21.17
N GLN A 142 3.22 9.95 19.90
CA GLN A 142 2.55 11.15 19.40
C GLN A 142 1.37 10.82 18.50
N ARG A 143 0.19 11.33 18.82
CA ARG A 143 -1.01 11.17 17.99
C ARG A 143 -0.93 11.94 16.67
N ALA A 144 -0.22 13.06 16.63
CA ALA A 144 -0.11 13.95 15.47
C ALA A 144 0.97 13.52 14.44
N TYR A 145 1.35 12.25 14.42
CA TYR A 145 2.43 11.73 13.55
C TYR A 145 2.18 11.97 12.05
N ILE A 146 0.91 11.98 11.59
CA ILE A 146 0.56 12.27 10.19
C ILE A 146 0.85 13.73 9.85
N VAL A 147 0.51 14.66 10.74
CA VAL A 147 0.80 16.10 10.56
C VAL A 147 2.31 16.32 10.51
N TRP A 148 3.05 15.70 11.43
CA TRP A 148 4.50 15.71 11.43
C TRP A 148 5.07 15.20 10.10
N LEU A 149 4.61 14.03 9.62
CA LEU A 149 5.08 13.41 8.39
C LEU A 149 4.83 14.30 7.17
N ARG A 150 3.62 14.81 7.00
CA ARG A 150 3.28 15.71 5.88
C ARG A 150 4.11 16.99 5.89
N SER A 151 4.37 17.56 7.06
CA SER A 151 5.27 18.72 7.19
C SER A 151 6.68 18.40 6.71
N ARG A 152 7.22 17.21 7.02
CA ARG A 152 8.55 16.79 6.56
C ARG A 152 8.60 16.51 5.07
N ILE A 153 7.59 15.83 4.52
CA ILE A 153 7.50 15.58 3.07
C ILE A 153 7.50 16.91 2.29
N ASN A 154 6.73 17.90 2.73
CA ASN A 154 6.64 19.18 2.05
C ASN A 154 7.93 19.99 2.07
N LYS A 155 8.87 19.67 2.97
CA LYS A 155 10.19 20.33 3.05
C LYS A 155 11.24 19.70 2.12
N LEU A 156 11.03 18.49 1.61
CA LEU A 156 12.04 17.79 0.80
C LEU A 156 12.44 18.54 -0.47
N ASP A 157 11.51 19.19 -1.15
CA ASP A 157 11.81 19.95 -2.37
C ASP A 157 12.34 21.37 -2.10
N LEU A 158 12.23 21.88 -0.85
CA LEU A 158 12.76 23.18 -0.49
C LEU A 158 14.28 23.14 -0.31
N THR A 159 14.80 22.06 0.26
CA THR A 159 16.25 21.86 0.46
C THR A 159 17.01 21.60 -0.84
N SER A 160 16.33 21.17 -1.91
CA SER A 160 16.95 20.89 -3.21
C SER A 160 17.13 22.15 -4.10
N ARG A 161 16.76 23.35 -3.62
CA ARG A 161 16.91 24.61 -4.35
C ARG A 161 18.09 25.46 -3.84
N GLU A 162 18.74 24.99 -2.79
CA GLU A 162 19.87 25.68 -2.14
C GLU A 162 21.25 25.08 -2.51
N GLU A 163 21.26 24.00 -3.32
CA GLU A 163 22.45 23.43 -3.95
C GLU A 163 22.47 23.76 -5.48
#